data_b8892a0c1937dddcc55bcc0dd7689ec4
#
_entry.id   b8892a0c1937dddcc55bcc0dd7689ec4
#
_cell.length_a   1.000
_cell.length_b   1.000
_cell.length_c   1.000
_cell.angle_alpha   90.00
_cell.angle_beta   90.00
_cell.angle_gamma   90.00
#
_symmetry.space_group_name_H-M   'P 1'
#
loop_
_entity.id
_entity.type
_entity.pdbx_description
1 polymer ?
#
loop_
_entity_poly.entity_id
_entity_poly.type
_entity_poly.pdbx_seq_one_letter_code
_entity_poly.pdbx_strand_id
1 'polypeptide(L)'
;MKISMICYTLTGQQTGEKLKKGLEKEGNIVSLFTKSKYIPDSIKESCGKWTGEQFETADSIIFIGAAGIAVRSIAPFIQSKKKDPAVLVVDELGKFVISLLSGHLGGANELACLAADILQAIPVVTTATDLEGKFAVDVFAKKNNCHIFRMKEAKEVSAALLAGEKVGFYSEFPWEGELPEGLIWCQKTGISLSEIQYETVDGTPLPEVGIAVTVHKSCHPFASTTHVVPPAAALGMGCRKNKESEAVENVAFSCLKENDIYPEAVAALASIDVKKEEPGLLALSEKLGVPFKTFSSEELLSVQGEFTSSSFVSKTVGVDNVCERSAVKAAENHTGIHFIQRKRGAEGVTTALVLGDWRIRFE
;
A
#
# COMPACT_ATOMS: atom_id res chain seq x y z
N MET A 1 -1.30 13.58 -7.66
CA MET A 1 0.08 13.67 -7.16
C MET A 1 0.50 15.14 -7.09
N LYS A 2 1.41 15.47 -6.16
CA LYS A 2 2.05 16.79 -6.09
C LYS A 2 3.38 16.73 -6.85
N ILE A 3 3.48 17.44 -7.97
CA ILE A 3 4.61 17.38 -8.90
C ILE A 3 5.33 18.73 -8.90
N SER A 4 6.63 18.75 -8.63
CA SER A 4 7.49 19.93 -8.69
C SER A 4 8.41 19.83 -9.90
N MET A 5 8.38 20.83 -10.77
CA MET A 5 9.20 20.87 -11.98
C MET A 5 10.16 22.05 -11.94
N ILE A 6 11.36 21.90 -12.48
CA ILE A 6 12.34 22.96 -12.59
C ILE A 6 12.99 22.99 -13.98
N CYS A 7 13.15 24.18 -14.53
CA CYS A 7 13.85 24.41 -15.80
C CYS A 7 14.88 25.54 -15.70
N TYR A 8 15.77 25.65 -16.70
CA TYR A 8 16.95 26.52 -16.65
C TYR A 8 17.04 27.49 -17.83
N THR A 9 16.22 27.27 -18.87
CA THR A 9 16.25 28.04 -20.11
C THR A 9 14.82 28.44 -20.51
N LEU A 10 14.68 29.44 -21.38
CA LEU A 10 13.38 29.83 -21.93
C LEU A 10 12.72 28.68 -22.72
N THR A 11 13.52 27.91 -23.47
CA THR A 11 13.02 26.72 -24.18
C THR A 11 12.50 25.68 -23.21
N GLY A 12 13.27 25.39 -22.14
CA GLY A 12 12.83 24.47 -21.09
C GLY A 12 11.59 24.95 -20.34
N GLN A 13 11.43 26.29 -20.18
CA GLN A 13 10.20 26.85 -19.60
C GLN A 13 8.98 26.58 -20.50
N GLN A 14 9.10 26.78 -21.81
CA GLN A 14 8.02 26.47 -22.76
C GLN A 14 7.62 24.99 -22.72
N THR A 15 8.59 24.09 -22.70
CA THR A 15 8.36 22.65 -22.52
C THR A 15 7.69 22.37 -21.19
N GLY A 16 8.14 23.01 -20.09
CA GLY A 16 7.55 22.90 -18.78
C GLY A 16 6.10 23.35 -18.71
N GLU A 17 5.75 24.47 -19.34
CA GLU A 17 4.37 24.97 -19.41
C GLU A 17 3.45 24.02 -20.19
N LYS A 18 3.94 23.43 -21.29
CA LYS A 18 3.18 22.42 -22.02
C LYS A 18 2.92 21.20 -21.16
N LEU A 19 3.97 20.68 -20.50
CA LEU A 19 3.89 19.52 -19.64
C LEU A 19 2.98 19.77 -18.41
N LYS A 20 3.12 20.93 -17.76
CA LYS A 20 2.29 21.35 -16.64
C LYS A 20 0.81 21.27 -16.97
N LYS A 21 0.40 21.92 -18.08
CA LYS A 21 -0.99 21.92 -18.54
C LYS A 21 -1.53 20.52 -18.81
N GLY A 22 -0.70 19.62 -19.35
CA GLY A 22 -1.08 18.23 -19.57
C GLY A 22 -1.27 17.46 -18.28
N LEU A 23 -0.30 17.54 -17.37
CA LEU A 23 -0.36 16.86 -16.08
C LEU A 23 -1.50 17.37 -15.16
N GLU A 24 -1.83 18.67 -15.21
CA GLU A 24 -2.96 19.23 -14.48
C GLU A 24 -4.31 18.70 -15.00
N LYS A 25 -4.45 18.44 -16.32
CA LYS A 25 -5.65 17.80 -16.90
C LYS A 25 -5.84 16.38 -16.38
N GLU A 26 -4.74 15.69 -16.07
CA GLU A 26 -4.75 14.35 -15.46
C GLU A 26 -4.96 14.38 -13.93
N GLY A 27 -5.37 15.54 -13.37
CA GLY A 27 -5.71 15.67 -11.95
C GLY A 27 -4.53 15.84 -11.01
N ASN A 28 -3.34 16.19 -11.51
CA ASN A 28 -2.16 16.43 -10.68
C ASN A 28 -2.09 17.90 -10.24
N ILE A 29 -1.44 18.15 -9.10
CA ILE A 29 -1.08 19.50 -8.62
C ILE A 29 0.35 19.78 -9.05
N VAL A 30 0.56 20.72 -9.98
CA VAL A 30 1.86 20.93 -10.60
C VAL A 30 2.41 22.33 -10.35
N SER A 31 3.64 22.41 -9.85
CA SER A 31 4.38 23.65 -9.68
C SER A 31 5.57 23.67 -10.64
N LEU A 32 5.70 24.74 -11.42
CA LEU A 32 6.84 24.95 -12.33
C LEU A 32 7.72 26.07 -11.78
N PHE A 33 8.99 25.79 -11.60
CA PHE A 33 10.03 26.71 -11.15
C PHE A 33 11.06 26.93 -12.25
N THR A 34 11.68 28.09 -12.21
CA THR A 34 12.81 28.42 -13.12
C THR A 34 14.05 28.74 -12.30
N LYS A 35 15.22 28.39 -12.80
CA LYS A 35 16.51 28.75 -12.22
C LYS A 35 17.42 29.34 -13.29
N SER A 36 17.29 30.66 -13.52
CA SER A 36 18.05 31.37 -14.54
C SER A 36 18.17 32.88 -14.18
N LYS A 37 19.28 33.46 -14.45
CA LYS A 37 19.42 34.91 -14.33
C LYS A 37 18.72 35.71 -15.44
N TYR A 38 18.29 35.02 -16.47
CA TYR A 38 17.67 35.61 -17.67
C TYR A 38 16.14 35.42 -17.70
N ILE A 39 15.58 34.72 -16.73
CA ILE A 39 14.14 34.50 -16.64
C ILE A 39 13.61 35.19 -15.40
N PRO A 40 12.63 36.12 -15.55
CA PRO A 40 11.98 36.76 -14.42
C PRO A 40 11.39 35.73 -13.44
N ASP A 41 11.30 36.11 -12.15
CA ASP A 41 10.71 35.29 -11.09
C ASP A 41 11.42 33.96 -10.84
N SER A 42 12.64 33.80 -11.34
CA SER A 42 13.47 32.62 -11.04
C SER A 42 13.82 32.52 -9.56
N ILE A 43 13.83 31.26 -9.05
CA ILE A 43 14.22 30.99 -7.67
C ILE A 43 15.64 31.53 -7.36
N LYS A 44 15.79 32.08 -6.17
CA LYS A 44 17.07 32.68 -5.74
C LYS A 44 18.02 31.65 -5.14
N GLU A 45 17.46 30.66 -4.41
CA GLU A 45 18.24 29.57 -3.81
C GLU A 45 18.95 28.71 -4.86
N SER A 46 19.94 27.94 -4.40
CA SER A 46 20.62 26.96 -5.25
C SER A 46 19.67 25.83 -5.66
N CYS A 47 19.92 25.20 -6.82
CA CYS A 47 19.16 24.03 -7.28
C CYS A 47 19.19 22.90 -6.24
N GLY A 48 20.33 22.67 -5.58
CA GLY A 48 20.46 21.67 -4.53
C GLY A 48 19.56 21.95 -3.32
N LYS A 49 19.49 23.23 -2.85
CA LYS A 49 18.60 23.59 -1.75
C LYS A 49 17.12 23.37 -2.13
N TRP A 50 16.72 23.88 -3.28
CA TRP A 50 15.37 23.64 -3.82
C TRP A 50 15.06 22.13 -3.90
N THR A 51 15.98 21.33 -4.42
CA THR A 51 15.81 19.88 -4.54
C THR A 51 15.58 19.23 -3.17
N GLY A 52 16.35 19.61 -2.14
CA GLY A 52 16.17 19.09 -0.78
C GLY A 52 14.78 19.38 -0.23
N GLU A 53 14.26 20.61 -0.42
CA GLU A 53 12.89 20.96 -0.02
C GLU A 53 11.83 20.16 -0.78
N GLN A 54 12.07 19.88 -2.08
CA GLN A 54 11.12 19.09 -2.87
C GLN A 54 11.17 17.59 -2.51
N PHE A 55 12.32 17.06 -2.11
CA PHE A 55 12.42 15.66 -1.64
C PHE A 55 11.57 15.39 -0.40
N GLU A 56 11.30 16.39 0.42
CA GLU A 56 10.46 16.28 1.62
C GLU A 56 8.98 16.53 1.35
N THR A 57 8.63 17.25 0.27
CA THR A 57 7.29 17.82 0.12
C THR A 57 6.55 17.43 -1.15
N ALA A 58 7.24 16.90 -2.15
CA ALA A 58 6.66 16.50 -3.44
C ALA A 58 6.62 14.97 -3.58
N ASP A 59 5.60 14.48 -4.27
CA ASP A 59 5.51 13.08 -4.67
C ASP A 59 6.45 12.80 -5.87
N SER A 60 6.68 13.82 -6.72
CA SER A 60 7.52 13.69 -7.91
C SER A 60 8.25 14.99 -8.23
N ILE A 61 9.47 14.85 -8.77
CA ILE A 61 10.32 15.95 -9.21
C ILE A 61 10.69 15.76 -10.67
N ILE A 62 10.49 16.78 -11.49
CA ILE A 62 10.85 16.75 -12.91
C ILE A 62 11.88 17.84 -13.20
N PHE A 63 13.06 17.44 -13.65
CA PHE A 63 14.10 18.35 -14.12
C PHE A 63 13.97 18.50 -15.64
N ILE A 64 13.79 19.74 -16.12
CA ILE A 64 13.75 20.05 -17.55
C ILE A 64 15.08 20.64 -17.94
N GLY A 65 15.97 19.81 -18.46
CA GLY A 65 17.35 20.18 -18.81
C GLY A 65 18.30 18.97 -18.78
N ALA A 66 19.60 19.23 -18.61
CA ALA A 66 20.60 18.18 -18.68
C ALA A 66 20.53 17.19 -17.49
N ALA A 67 20.53 15.89 -17.77
CA ALA A 67 20.49 14.82 -16.75
C ALA A 67 21.58 14.96 -15.67
N GLY A 68 22.77 15.43 -16.03
CA GLY A 68 23.85 15.67 -15.08
C GLY A 68 23.56 16.75 -14.03
N ILE A 69 22.65 17.69 -14.31
CA ILE A 69 22.17 18.65 -13.32
C ILE A 69 21.28 17.94 -12.32
N ALA A 70 20.33 17.16 -12.79
CA ALA A 70 19.43 16.37 -11.95
C ALA A 70 20.22 15.46 -11.01
N VAL A 71 21.13 14.64 -11.56
CA VAL A 71 21.95 13.69 -10.78
C VAL A 71 22.71 14.40 -9.65
N ARG A 72 23.42 15.50 -9.95
CA ARG A 72 24.15 16.25 -8.92
C ARG A 72 23.24 16.89 -7.88
N SER A 73 22.05 17.31 -8.27
CA SER A 73 21.08 17.95 -7.37
C SER A 73 20.43 16.97 -6.41
N ILE A 74 20.11 15.73 -6.86
CA ILE A 74 19.44 14.72 -6.05
C ILE A 74 20.40 13.90 -5.19
N ALA A 75 21.67 13.72 -5.62
CA ALA A 75 22.62 12.82 -4.98
C ALA A 75 22.75 12.97 -3.44
N PRO A 76 22.73 14.18 -2.85
CA PRO A 76 22.82 14.33 -1.41
C PRO A 76 21.58 13.86 -0.63
N PHE A 77 20.45 13.67 -1.29
CA PHE A 77 19.15 13.42 -0.66
C PHE A 77 18.64 11.99 -0.85
N ILE A 78 19.28 11.22 -1.72
CA ILE A 78 18.89 9.82 -2.00
C ILE A 78 19.07 8.98 -0.74
N GLN A 79 17.98 8.31 -0.31
CA GLN A 79 17.95 7.44 0.86
C GLN A 79 17.57 6.00 0.49
N SER A 80 16.39 5.83 -0.10
CA SER A 80 15.89 4.51 -0.48
C SER A 80 14.75 4.59 -1.47
N LYS A 81 14.60 3.54 -2.30
CA LYS A 81 13.49 3.42 -3.27
C LYS A 81 12.08 3.43 -2.67
N LYS A 82 11.94 3.34 -1.33
CA LYS A 82 10.66 3.39 -0.62
C LYS A 82 10.27 4.80 -0.18
N LYS A 83 11.25 5.68 0.00
CA LYS A 83 11.05 7.04 0.55
C LYS A 83 11.26 8.12 -0.48
N ASP A 84 12.17 7.88 -1.42
CA ASP A 84 12.56 8.89 -2.38
C ASP A 84 11.43 9.15 -3.38
N PRO A 85 11.14 10.42 -3.72
CA PRO A 85 10.13 10.75 -4.71
C PRO A 85 10.49 10.20 -6.08
N ALA A 86 9.49 10.10 -6.96
CA ALA A 86 9.75 9.85 -8.37
C ALA A 86 10.58 11.00 -8.97
N VAL A 87 11.68 10.69 -9.67
CA VAL A 87 12.47 11.72 -10.34
C VAL A 87 12.56 11.43 -11.83
N LEU A 88 12.16 12.42 -12.63
CA LEU A 88 12.28 12.43 -14.07
C LEU A 88 13.24 13.50 -14.57
N VAL A 89 13.83 13.22 -15.73
CA VAL A 89 14.54 14.24 -16.51
C VAL A 89 13.88 14.34 -17.88
N VAL A 90 13.58 15.56 -18.30
CA VAL A 90 13.08 15.88 -19.64
C VAL A 90 14.14 16.79 -20.30
N ASP A 91 14.55 16.47 -21.52
CA ASP A 91 15.42 17.39 -22.25
C ASP A 91 14.66 18.71 -22.58
N GLU A 92 15.38 19.81 -22.75
CA GLU A 92 14.72 21.11 -22.89
C GLU A 92 13.81 21.24 -24.12
N LEU A 93 14.01 20.39 -25.15
CA LEU A 93 13.15 20.33 -26.33
C LEU A 93 11.94 19.40 -26.16
N GLY A 94 11.88 18.66 -25.05
CA GLY A 94 10.82 17.70 -24.78
C GLY A 94 10.80 16.50 -25.71
N LYS A 95 11.97 16.02 -26.16
CA LYS A 95 12.11 14.85 -27.03
C LYS A 95 12.23 13.55 -26.26
N PHE A 96 12.82 13.59 -25.07
CA PHE A 96 13.06 12.43 -24.22
C PHE A 96 12.56 12.69 -22.81
N VAL A 97 11.90 11.70 -22.23
CA VAL A 97 11.49 11.70 -20.83
C VAL A 97 12.13 10.50 -20.14
N ILE A 98 13.07 10.76 -19.25
CA ILE A 98 13.92 9.75 -18.61
C ILE A 98 13.41 9.50 -17.19
N SER A 99 13.04 8.26 -16.88
CA SER A 99 12.81 7.79 -15.51
C SER A 99 14.17 7.62 -14.81
N LEU A 100 14.52 8.56 -13.91
CA LEU A 100 15.85 8.61 -13.30
C LEU A 100 15.91 7.92 -11.94
N LEU A 101 14.89 8.05 -11.10
CA LEU A 101 14.85 7.50 -9.74
C LEU A 101 13.44 7.06 -9.36
N SER A 102 13.33 6.00 -8.55
CA SER A 102 12.07 5.47 -8.01
C SER A 102 11.08 5.00 -9.10
N GLY A 103 11.59 4.23 -10.07
CA GLY A 103 10.85 3.77 -11.25
C GLY A 103 9.55 3.07 -10.94
N HIS A 104 9.57 2.00 -10.12
CA HIS A 104 8.39 1.18 -9.80
C HIS A 104 7.55 1.77 -8.64
N LEU A 105 8.01 1.60 -7.41
CA LEU A 105 7.27 2.02 -6.19
C LEU A 105 6.98 3.52 -6.17
N GLY A 106 7.94 4.34 -6.58
CA GLY A 106 7.77 5.79 -6.69
C GLY A 106 6.90 6.22 -7.86
N GLY A 107 6.70 5.35 -8.88
CA GLY A 107 5.87 5.64 -10.05
C GLY A 107 6.57 6.47 -11.14
N ALA A 108 7.92 6.58 -11.11
CA ALA A 108 8.62 7.36 -12.12
C ALA A 108 8.49 6.79 -13.53
N ASN A 109 8.37 5.46 -13.71
CA ASN A 109 8.19 4.85 -15.01
C ASN A 109 6.81 5.18 -15.61
N GLU A 110 5.75 5.05 -14.82
CA GLU A 110 4.38 5.41 -15.24
C GLU A 110 4.28 6.92 -15.57
N LEU A 111 4.86 7.76 -14.70
CA LEU A 111 4.88 9.21 -14.93
C LEU A 111 5.73 9.59 -16.15
N ALA A 112 6.81 8.84 -16.45
CA ALA A 112 7.62 9.08 -17.64
C ALA A 112 6.85 8.78 -18.92
N CYS A 113 6.07 7.69 -18.96
CA CYS A 113 5.20 7.36 -20.08
C CYS A 113 4.11 8.44 -20.26
N LEU A 114 3.42 8.82 -19.18
CA LEU A 114 2.40 9.89 -19.21
C LEU A 114 2.97 11.23 -19.71
N ALA A 115 4.12 11.65 -19.18
CA ALA A 115 4.77 12.89 -19.57
C ALA A 115 5.26 12.83 -21.03
N ALA A 116 5.72 11.66 -21.49
CA ALA A 116 6.10 11.45 -22.89
C ALA A 116 4.89 11.55 -23.84
N ASP A 117 3.75 10.97 -23.48
CA ASP A 117 2.51 11.09 -24.26
C ASP A 117 2.05 12.54 -24.37
N ILE A 118 2.08 13.32 -23.28
CA ILE A 118 1.73 14.75 -23.27
C ILE A 118 2.67 15.56 -24.18
N LEU A 119 3.95 15.28 -24.16
CA LEU A 119 4.96 16.00 -24.93
C LEU A 119 5.10 15.51 -26.36
N GLN A 120 4.60 14.30 -26.66
CA GLN A 120 4.89 13.53 -27.90
C GLN A 120 6.40 13.20 -27.95
N ALA A 121 6.93 12.77 -26.81
CA ALA A 121 8.34 12.45 -26.58
C ALA A 121 8.57 10.93 -26.56
N ILE A 122 9.83 10.54 -26.45
CA ILE A 122 10.24 9.15 -26.26
C ILE A 122 10.45 8.93 -24.76
N PRO A 123 9.70 8.02 -24.12
CA PRO A 123 9.99 7.61 -22.74
C PRO A 123 11.24 6.73 -22.70
N VAL A 124 12.12 7.01 -21.73
CA VAL A 124 13.33 6.22 -21.48
C VAL A 124 13.20 5.53 -20.14
N VAL A 125 12.71 4.28 -20.18
CA VAL A 125 12.59 3.39 -19.02
C VAL A 125 13.67 2.32 -19.17
N THR A 126 14.45 2.08 -18.10
CA THR A 126 15.61 1.18 -18.13
C THR A 126 15.50 0.00 -17.18
N THR A 127 14.39 -0.12 -16.47
CA THR A 127 14.17 -1.20 -15.51
C THR A 127 13.93 -2.52 -16.24
N ALA A 128 14.73 -3.54 -15.95
CA ALA A 128 14.70 -4.81 -16.68
C ALA A 128 13.31 -5.49 -16.68
N THR A 129 12.63 -5.50 -15.54
CA THR A 129 11.27 -6.06 -15.42
C THR A 129 10.24 -5.38 -16.32
N ASP A 130 10.34 -4.04 -16.48
CA ASP A 130 9.45 -3.31 -17.41
C ASP A 130 9.79 -3.57 -18.87
N LEU A 131 11.09 -3.61 -19.19
CA LEU A 131 11.56 -3.86 -20.56
C LEU A 131 11.18 -5.26 -21.07
N GLU A 132 11.19 -6.24 -20.17
CA GLU A 132 10.86 -7.64 -20.50
C GLU A 132 9.37 -7.95 -20.26
N GLY A 133 8.55 -6.98 -19.82
CA GLY A 133 7.14 -7.20 -19.49
C GLY A 133 6.93 -8.23 -18.38
N LYS A 134 7.92 -8.42 -17.50
CA LYS A 134 7.82 -9.40 -16.40
C LYS A 134 7.01 -8.86 -15.24
N PHE A 135 6.34 -9.77 -14.54
CA PHE A 135 5.59 -9.43 -13.35
C PHE A 135 6.49 -8.81 -12.27
N ALA A 136 6.04 -7.68 -11.71
CA ALA A 136 6.72 -6.95 -10.65
C ALA A 136 5.88 -6.96 -9.37
N VAL A 137 6.36 -7.67 -8.34
CA VAL A 137 5.61 -7.86 -7.09
C VAL A 137 5.34 -6.56 -6.34
N ASP A 138 6.20 -5.57 -6.46
CA ASP A 138 6.04 -4.26 -5.84
C ASP A 138 4.97 -3.40 -6.53
N VAL A 139 4.91 -3.43 -7.86
CA VAL A 139 3.83 -2.80 -8.64
C VAL A 139 2.49 -3.47 -8.32
N PHE A 140 2.47 -4.79 -8.32
CA PHE A 140 1.29 -5.58 -7.98
C PHE A 140 0.76 -5.25 -6.57
N ALA A 141 1.62 -5.21 -5.56
CA ALA A 141 1.21 -4.88 -4.21
C ALA A 141 0.69 -3.44 -4.11
N LYS A 142 1.33 -2.48 -4.79
CA LYS A 142 0.88 -1.08 -4.83
C LYS A 142 -0.50 -0.94 -5.49
N LYS A 143 -0.71 -1.55 -6.66
CA LYS A 143 -2.02 -1.54 -7.36
C LYS A 143 -3.13 -2.12 -6.49
N ASN A 144 -2.82 -3.10 -5.68
CA ASN A 144 -3.76 -3.77 -4.79
C ASN A 144 -3.80 -3.18 -3.36
N ASN A 145 -3.13 -2.05 -3.11
CA ASN A 145 -3.04 -1.43 -1.79
C ASN A 145 -2.57 -2.39 -0.69
N CYS A 146 -1.62 -3.28 -1.03
CA CYS A 146 -1.05 -4.27 -0.12
C CYS A 146 0.30 -3.82 0.43
N HIS A 147 0.64 -4.32 1.61
CA HIS A 147 1.97 -4.21 2.18
C HIS A 147 2.85 -5.39 1.75
N ILE A 148 4.14 -5.11 1.43
CA ILE A 148 5.12 -6.16 1.14
C ILE A 148 6.02 -6.34 2.34
N PHE A 149 6.12 -7.57 2.80
CA PHE A 149 7.09 -8.00 3.79
C PHE A 149 8.17 -8.86 3.13
N ARG A 150 9.38 -8.87 3.75
CA ARG A 150 10.53 -9.62 3.26
C ARG A 150 10.99 -9.15 1.88
N MET A 151 11.45 -7.89 1.82
CA MET A 151 11.94 -7.29 0.58
C MET A 151 13.15 -8.00 -0.06
N LYS A 152 13.88 -8.82 0.71
CA LYS A 152 14.94 -9.66 0.16
C LYS A 152 14.35 -10.73 -0.75
N GLU A 153 13.34 -11.43 -0.26
CA GLU A 153 12.59 -12.46 -0.98
C GLU A 153 11.86 -11.87 -2.20
N ALA A 154 11.35 -10.63 -2.11
CA ALA A 154 10.76 -9.93 -3.26
C ALA A 154 11.77 -9.68 -4.39
N LYS A 155 13.04 -9.45 -4.06
CA LYS A 155 14.12 -9.36 -5.08
C LYS A 155 14.43 -10.72 -5.69
N GLU A 156 14.35 -11.80 -4.91
CA GLU A 156 14.53 -13.17 -5.40
C GLU A 156 13.43 -13.55 -6.39
N VAL A 157 12.17 -13.14 -6.14
CA VAL A 157 11.06 -13.26 -7.09
C VAL A 157 11.39 -12.59 -8.43
N SER A 158 11.84 -11.34 -8.39
CA SER A 158 12.19 -10.60 -9.61
C SER A 158 13.36 -11.24 -10.35
N ALA A 159 14.38 -11.71 -9.61
CA ALA A 159 15.54 -12.38 -10.19
C ALA A 159 15.17 -13.71 -10.86
N ALA A 160 14.34 -14.53 -10.23
CA ALA A 160 13.86 -15.79 -10.79
C ALA A 160 13.06 -15.57 -12.08
N LEU A 161 12.13 -14.60 -12.09
CA LEU A 161 11.35 -14.26 -13.29
C LEU A 161 12.22 -13.77 -14.44
N LEU A 162 13.25 -12.94 -14.18
CA LEU A 162 14.21 -12.48 -15.18
C LEU A 162 15.12 -13.61 -15.69
N ALA A 163 15.39 -14.61 -14.84
CA ALA A 163 16.11 -15.82 -15.25
C ALA A 163 15.24 -16.79 -16.06
N GLY A 164 13.95 -16.51 -16.25
CA GLY A 164 13.00 -17.40 -16.93
C GLY A 164 12.50 -18.55 -16.05
N GLU A 165 12.81 -18.54 -14.77
CA GLU A 165 12.32 -19.53 -13.81
C GLU A 165 10.86 -19.29 -13.46
N LYS A 166 10.19 -20.37 -13.04
CA LYS A 166 8.82 -20.28 -12.55
C LYS A 166 8.80 -19.88 -11.07
N VAL A 167 7.88 -18.99 -10.71
CA VAL A 167 7.69 -18.49 -9.36
C VAL A 167 6.32 -18.94 -8.84
N GLY A 168 6.28 -19.47 -7.63
CA GLY A 168 5.03 -19.90 -7.00
C GLY A 168 4.14 -18.71 -6.63
N PHE A 169 2.84 -18.85 -6.82
CA PHE A 169 1.85 -17.89 -6.37
C PHE A 169 0.79 -18.61 -5.53
N TYR A 170 0.67 -18.20 -4.28
CA TYR A 170 -0.36 -18.67 -3.35
C TYR A 170 -1.20 -17.49 -2.87
N SER A 171 -2.51 -17.67 -2.72
CA SER A 171 -3.39 -16.68 -2.16
C SER A 171 -4.47 -17.29 -1.28
N GLU A 172 -4.73 -16.66 -0.14
CA GLU A 172 -5.91 -16.92 0.71
C GLU A 172 -7.16 -16.21 0.18
N PHE A 173 -7.00 -15.37 -0.83
CA PHE A 173 -8.05 -14.52 -1.39
C PHE A 173 -8.30 -14.85 -2.86
N PRO A 174 -9.54 -14.69 -3.34
CA PRO A 174 -9.83 -14.80 -4.75
C PRO A 174 -9.16 -13.67 -5.54
N TRP A 175 -8.96 -13.88 -6.84
CA TRP A 175 -8.41 -12.87 -7.74
C TRP A 175 -9.25 -12.69 -9.00
N GLU A 176 -9.03 -11.56 -9.68
CA GLU A 176 -9.61 -11.21 -10.96
C GLU A 176 -8.47 -11.04 -11.99
N GLY A 177 -8.74 -11.40 -13.23
CA GLY A 177 -7.77 -11.39 -14.33
C GLY A 177 -7.02 -12.72 -14.47
N GLU A 178 -6.11 -12.76 -15.44
CA GLU A 178 -5.27 -13.92 -15.72
C GLU A 178 -4.00 -13.90 -14.87
N LEU A 179 -3.54 -15.07 -14.45
CA LEU A 179 -2.29 -15.18 -13.72
C LEU A 179 -1.13 -14.76 -14.64
N PRO A 180 -0.29 -13.80 -14.24
CA PRO A 180 0.82 -13.32 -15.05
C PRO A 180 1.79 -14.43 -15.49
N GLU A 181 2.36 -14.27 -16.68
CA GLU A 181 3.36 -15.19 -17.19
C GLU A 181 4.53 -15.34 -16.22
N GLY A 182 5.00 -16.56 -16.02
CA GLY A 182 6.08 -16.88 -15.08
C GLY A 182 5.58 -17.26 -13.68
N LEU A 183 4.34 -16.92 -13.30
CA LEU A 183 3.75 -17.38 -12.05
C LEU A 183 3.07 -18.75 -12.22
N ILE A 184 3.14 -19.59 -11.19
CA ILE A 184 2.42 -20.86 -11.10
C ILE A 184 1.51 -20.82 -9.89
N TRP A 185 0.22 -21.10 -10.10
CA TRP A 185 -0.73 -21.20 -9.00
C TRP A 185 -0.43 -22.41 -8.11
N CYS A 186 -0.37 -22.15 -6.82
CA CYS A 186 -0.21 -23.16 -5.78
C CYS A 186 -1.38 -23.14 -4.81
N GLN A 187 -1.81 -24.29 -4.40
CA GLN A 187 -2.91 -24.48 -3.46
C GLN A 187 -2.43 -25.16 -2.19
N LYS A 188 -3.18 -24.93 -1.12
CA LYS A 188 -2.99 -25.60 0.15
C LYS A 188 -3.63 -26.98 0.10
N THR A 189 -2.89 -27.99 0.51
CA THR A 189 -3.37 -29.37 0.66
C THR A 189 -3.18 -29.80 2.12
N GLY A 190 -3.97 -30.78 2.55
CA GLY A 190 -3.94 -31.27 3.92
C GLY A 190 -5.19 -30.96 4.73
N ILE A 191 -5.53 -31.87 5.65
CA ILE A 191 -6.80 -31.89 6.40
C ILE A 191 -6.68 -31.22 7.77
N SER A 192 -5.46 -30.98 8.25
CA SER A 192 -5.23 -30.40 9.59
C SER A 192 -4.17 -29.31 9.59
N LEU A 193 -4.23 -28.41 10.60
CA LEU A 193 -3.24 -27.34 10.82
C LEU A 193 -1.81 -27.86 11.04
N SER A 194 -1.63 -29.12 11.45
CA SER A 194 -0.33 -29.75 11.66
C SER A 194 0.29 -30.37 10.41
N GLU A 195 -0.48 -30.48 9.30
CA GLU A 195 -0.07 -31.14 8.04
C GLU A 195 -0.37 -30.27 6.83
N ILE A 196 -0.13 -28.96 6.96
CA ILE A 196 -0.31 -28.06 5.82
C ILE A 196 0.81 -28.35 4.81
N GLN A 197 0.43 -28.73 3.62
CA GLN A 197 1.29 -28.88 2.46
C GLN A 197 0.79 -27.97 1.34
N TYR A 198 1.67 -27.65 0.44
CA TYR A 198 1.34 -26.87 -0.75
C TYR A 198 1.77 -27.64 -1.98
N GLU A 199 0.97 -27.55 -3.03
CA GLU A 199 1.24 -28.15 -4.32
C GLU A 199 0.88 -27.20 -5.45
N THR A 200 1.49 -27.39 -6.60
CA THR A 200 1.11 -26.68 -7.83
C THR A 200 -0.15 -27.30 -8.41
N VAL A 201 -1.03 -26.51 -8.97
CA VAL A 201 -2.28 -27.00 -9.57
C VAL A 201 -2.02 -27.81 -10.84
N ASP A 202 -0.93 -27.56 -11.54
CA ASP A 202 -0.53 -28.27 -12.75
C ASP A 202 0.32 -29.54 -12.50
N GLY A 203 0.58 -29.87 -11.24
CA GLY A 203 1.33 -31.06 -10.84
C GLY A 203 2.85 -30.97 -11.04
N THR A 204 3.36 -29.79 -11.37
CA THR A 204 4.82 -29.56 -11.43
C THR A 204 5.42 -29.47 -10.02
N PRO A 205 6.74 -29.65 -9.85
CA PRO A 205 7.41 -29.45 -8.55
C PRO A 205 7.12 -28.06 -7.99
N LEU A 206 6.91 -27.96 -6.68
CA LEU A 206 6.70 -26.69 -5.99
C LEU A 206 7.95 -25.79 -6.17
N PRO A 207 7.80 -24.54 -6.66
CA PRO A 207 8.91 -23.62 -6.79
C PRO A 207 9.57 -23.30 -5.45
N GLU A 208 10.88 -23.09 -5.43
CA GLU A 208 11.59 -22.66 -4.21
C GLU A 208 11.24 -21.22 -3.81
N VAL A 209 11.01 -20.37 -4.82
CA VAL A 209 10.70 -18.94 -4.65
C VAL A 209 9.23 -18.69 -4.98
N GLY A 210 8.56 -17.90 -4.16
CA GLY A 210 7.17 -17.56 -4.45
C GLY A 210 6.60 -16.41 -3.64
N ILE A 211 5.36 -16.10 -3.96
CA ILE A 211 4.56 -15.03 -3.39
C ILE A 211 3.38 -15.63 -2.64
N ALA A 212 3.16 -15.22 -1.40
CA ALA A 212 1.97 -15.52 -0.63
C ALA A 212 1.15 -14.26 -0.40
N VAL A 213 -0.06 -14.19 -0.94
CA VAL A 213 -1.05 -13.17 -0.59
C VAL A 213 -1.83 -13.67 0.60
N THR A 214 -1.50 -13.16 1.78
CA THR A 214 -1.98 -13.69 3.06
C THR A 214 -2.02 -12.61 4.13
N VAL A 215 -2.89 -12.76 5.10
CA VAL A 215 -2.87 -11.94 6.34
C VAL A 215 -2.07 -12.62 7.47
N HIS A 216 -1.66 -13.89 7.30
CA HIS A 216 -1.02 -14.70 8.32
C HIS A 216 0.51 -14.66 8.21
N LYS A 217 1.19 -14.42 9.35
CA LYS A 217 2.65 -14.35 9.44
C LYS A 217 3.34 -15.70 9.23
N SER A 218 2.68 -16.78 9.63
CA SER A 218 3.20 -18.15 9.52
C SER A 218 2.97 -18.81 8.18
N CYS A 219 2.31 -18.13 7.23
CA CYS A 219 2.03 -18.68 5.90
C CYS A 219 3.29 -18.67 5.02
N HIS A 220 4.01 -19.79 4.96
CA HIS A 220 5.24 -19.95 4.17
C HIS A 220 5.11 -21.11 3.18
N PRO A 221 4.43 -20.92 2.02
CA PRO A 221 4.28 -21.97 1.02
C PRO A 221 5.59 -22.39 0.37
N PHE A 222 6.56 -21.49 0.29
CA PHE A 222 7.81 -21.68 -0.46
C PHE A 222 9.01 -21.52 0.46
N ALA A 223 10.16 -22.09 0.09
CA ALA A 223 11.40 -21.93 0.82
C ALA A 223 11.80 -20.44 0.95
N SER A 224 11.63 -19.69 -0.13
CA SER A 224 11.71 -18.24 -0.14
C SER A 224 10.33 -17.66 -0.46
N THR A 225 9.63 -17.18 0.57
CA THR A 225 8.27 -16.63 0.46
C THR A 225 8.26 -15.13 0.69
N THR A 226 7.80 -14.36 -0.31
CA THR A 226 7.44 -12.95 -0.17
C THR A 226 5.99 -12.85 0.28
N HIS A 227 5.71 -12.15 1.39
CA HIS A 227 4.34 -11.87 1.81
C HIS A 227 3.83 -10.58 1.20
N VAL A 228 2.68 -10.67 0.55
CA VAL A 228 1.86 -9.54 0.11
C VAL A 228 0.61 -9.51 0.98
N VAL A 229 0.53 -8.53 1.87
CA VAL A 229 -0.49 -8.47 2.92
C VAL A 229 -1.57 -7.47 2.56
N PRO A 230 -2.79 -7.94 2.27
CA PRO A 230 -3.91 -7.06 1.95
C PRO A 230 -4.55 -6.45 3.20
N PRO A 231 -5.13 -5.24 3.11
CA PRO A 231 -5.91 -4.63 4.19
C PRO A 231 -7.33 -5.23 4.22
N ALA A 232 -7.45 -6.49 4.63
CA ALA A 232 -8.69 -7.28 4.56
C ALA A 232 -9.38 -7.48 5.92
N ALA A 233 -8.73 -7.11 7.03
CA ALA A 233 -9.27 -7.32 8.37
C ALA A 233 -9.91 -6.05 8.96
N ALA A 234 -10.96 -6.22 9.78
CA ALA A 234 -11.50 -5.15 10.61
C ALA A 234 -11.45 -5.57 12.09
N LEU A 235 -10.92 -4.68 12.93
CA LEU A 235 -10.78 -4.87 14.36
C LEU A 235 -11.86 -4.06 15.09
N GLY A 236 -12.86 -4.75 15.64
CA GLY A 236 -13.89 -4.14 16.47
C GLY A 236 -13.48 -4.15 17.94
N MET A 237 -13.61 -3.01 18.60
CA MET A 237 -13.19 -2.85 19.98
C MET A 237 -14.24 -2.15 20.85
N GLY A 238 -14.27 -2.53 22.12
CA GLY A 238 -14.98 -1.84 23.17
C GLY A 238 -14.10 -1.72 24.39
N CYS A 239 -14.19 -0.62 25.14
CA CYS A 239 -13.42 -0.44 26.37
C CYS A 239 -14.22 0.34 27.42
N ARG A 240 -13.80 0.28 28.69
CA ARG A 240 -14.30 1.17 29.72
C ARG A 240 -13.92 2.62 29.38
N LYS A 241 -14.72 3.59 29.89
CA LYS A 241 -14.43 5.01 29.68
C LYS A 241 -13.08 5.38 30.27
N ASN A 242 -12.30 6.17 29.52
CA ASN A 242 -10.95 6.62 29.91
C ASN A 242 -10.00 5.47 30.23
N LYS A 243 -10.07 4.38 29.44
CA LYS A 243 -9.12 3.28 29.58
C LYS A 243 -7.75 3.73 29.09
N GLU A 244 -6.70 3.36 29.82
CA GLU A 244 -5.32 3.67 29.47
C GLU A 244 -4.98 3.20 28.06
N SER A 245 -4.35 4.08 27.26
CA SER A 245 -4.01 3.78 25.87
C SER A 245 -3.11 2.56 25.72
N GLU A 246 -2.13 2.39 26.62
CA GLU A 246 -1.24 1.24 26.63
C GLU A 246 -2.01 -0.09 26.80
N ALA A 247 -3.01 -0.14 27.69
CA ALA A 247 -3.83 -1.33 27.87
C ALA A 247 -4.69 -1.64 26.63
N VAL A 248 -5.25 -0.60 25.98
CA VAL A 248 -6.00 -0.75 24.73
C VAL A 248 -5.10 -1.31 23.62
N GLU A 249 -3.90 -0.75 23.47
CA GLU A 249 -2.90 -1.20 22.49
C GLU A 249 -2.46 -2.65 22.75
N ASN A 250 -2.08 -2.97 23.99
CA ASN A 250 -1.61 -4.30 24.35
C ASN A 250 -2.66 -5.38 24.05
N VAL A 251 -3.93 -5.12 24.34
CA VAL A 251 -5.01 -6.06 24.05
C VAL A 251 -5.26 -6.19 22.55
N ALA A 252 -5.18 -5.10 21.80
CA ALA A 252 -5.32 -5.12 20.35
C ALA A 252 -4.18 -5.92 19.67
N PHE A 253 -2.92 -5.62 20.01
CA PHE A 253 -1.78 -6.33 19.44
C PHE A 253 -1.69 -7.79 19.91
N SER A 254 -2.13 -8.12 21.13
CA SER A 254 -2.28 -9.50 21.56
C SER A 254 -3.31 -10.26 20.74
N CYS A 255 -4.46 -9.63 20.46
CA CYS A 255 -5.48 -10.21 19.57
C CYS A 255 -4.90 -10.54 18.18
N LEU A 256 -4.18 -9.61 17.57
CA LEU A 256 -3.56 -9.83 16.25
C LEU A 256 -2.47 -10.93 16.31
N LYS A 257 -1.64 -10.91 17.35
CA LYS A 257 -0.55 -11.89 17.54
C LYS A 257 -1.08 -13.30 17.75
N GLU A 258 -2.08 -13.47 18.61
CA GLU A 258 -2.66 -14.79 18.95
C GLU A 258 -3.37 -15.42 17.74
N ASN A 259 -3.87 -14.61 16.83
CA ASN A 259 -4.48 -15.04 15.57
C ASN A 259 -3.51 -15.06 14.39
N ASP A 260 -2.22 -14.84 14.62
CA ASP A 260 -1.16 -14.83 13.59
C ASP A 260 -1.37 -13.78 12.48
N ILE A 261 -2.03 -12.66 12.78
CA ILE A 261 -2.38 -11.63 11.82
C ILE A 261 -1.33 -10.51 11.80
N TYR A 262 -0.97 -10.05 10.60
CA TYR A 262 -0.19 -8.84 10.43
C TYR A 262 -1.00 -7.59 10.86
N PRO A 263 -0.46 -6.66 11.65
CA PRO A 263 -1.13 -5.39 11.96
C PRO A 263 -1.55 -4.63 10.69
N GLU A 264 -0.74 -4.70 9.64
CA GLU A 264 -0.96 -4.06 8.35
C GLU A 264 -2.11 -4.70 7.55
N ALA A 265 -2.60 -5.86 7.96
CA ALA A 265 -3.82 -6.45 7.41
C ALA A 265 -5.09 -5.76 7.93
N VAL A 266 -5.00 -4.97 9.01
CA VAL A 266 -6.14 -4.23 9.54
C VAL A 266 -6.45 -3.04 8.64
N ALA A 267 -7.66 -3.01 8.08
CA ALA A 267 -8.14 -1.93 7.22
C ALA A 267 -8.89 -0.84 8.01
N ALA A 268 -9.45 -1.20 9.17
CA ALA A 268 -10.18 -0.27 10.02
C ALA A 268 -10.24 -0.74 11.48
N LEU A 269 -10.15 0.22 12.39
CA LEU A 269 -10.56 0.07 13.78
C LEU A 269 -12.03 0.50 13.91
N ALA A 270 -12.86 -0.23 14.67
CA ALA A 270 -14.28 0.03 14.77
C ALA A 270 -14.81 -0.02 16.21
N SER A 271 -15.80 0.84 16.51
CA SER A 271 -16.50 0.86 17.79
C SER A 271 -17.89 1.49 17.66
N ILE A 272 -18.55 1.68 18.80
CA ILE A 272 -19.79 2.46 18.90
C ILE A 272 -19.49 3.96 19.03
N ASP A 273 -20.42 4.83 18.58
CA ASP A 273 -20.28 6.29 18.47
C ASP A 273 -20.00 6.99 19.81
N VAL A 274 -20.51 6.48 20.93
CA VAL A 274 -20.18 6.99 22.27
C VAL A 274 -18.68 6.88 22.61
N LYS A 275 -17.91 6.15 21.81
CA LYS A 275 -16.47 5.96 21.94
C LYS A 275 -15.64 6.76 20.93
N LYS A 276 -16.26 7.61 20.11
CA LYS A 276 -15.58 8.39 19.06
C LYS A 276 -14.44 9.27 19.57
N GLU A 277 -14.51 9.71 20.84
CA GLU A 277 -13.51 10.55 21.49
C GLU A 277 -12.69 9.80 22.55
N GLU A 278 -12.73 8.48 22.58
CA GLU A 278 -11.99 7.67 23.54
C GLU A 278 -10.47 7.70 23.23
N PRO A 279 -9.63 8.32 24.08
CA PRO A 279 -8.22 8.57 23.76
C PRO A 279 -7.44 7.31 23.39
N GLY A 280 -7.69 6.19 24.09
CA GLY A 280 -7.00 4.93 23.81
C GLY A 280 -7.31 4.35 22.44
N LEU A 281 -8.54 4.48 21.94
CA LEU A 281 -8.93 4.02 20.60
C LEU A 281 -8.39 4.95 19.49
N LEU A 282 -8.38 6.26 19.74
CA LEU A 282 -7.79 7.23 18.81
C LEU A 282 -6.29 7.01 18.67
N ALA A 283 -5.56 6.84 19.77
CA ALA A 283 -4.13 6.54 19.75
C ALA A 283 -3.82 5.23 19.01
N LEU A 284 -4.63 4.19 19.24
CA LEU A 284 -4.49 2.92 18.52
C LEU A 284 -4.74 3.06 17.02
N SER A 285 -5.77 3.83 16.61
CA SER A 285 -6.06 4.13 15.21
C SER A 285 -4.88 4.81 14.53
N GLU A 286 -4.30 5.81 15.17
CA GLU A 286 -3.11 6.53 14.68
C GLU A 286 -1.91 5.58 14.57
N LYS A 287 -1.66 4.75 15.59
CA LYS A 287 -0.55 3.79 15.61
C LYS A 287 -0.66 2.71 14.54
N LEU A 288 -1.87 2.24 14.24
CA LEU A 288 -2.14 1.31 13.15
C LEU A 288 -2.15 2.00 11.77
N GLY A 289 -2.28 3.33 11.74
CA GLY A 289 -2.40 4.08 10.49
C GLY A 289 -3.70 3.82 9.73
N VAL A 290 -4.79 3.47 10.45
CA VAL A 290 -6.08 3.10 9.87
C VAL A 290 -7.22 4.00 10.35
N PRO A 291 -8.32 4.16 9.59
CA PRO A 291 -9.46 4.95 10.05
C PRO A 291 -10.12 4.33 11.27
N PHE A 292 -10.50 5.18 12.22
CA PHE A 292 -11.37 4.80 13.32
C PHE A 292 -12.83 5.05 12.92
N LYS A 293 -13.58 3.99 12.66
CA LYS A 293 -14.99 4.02 12.28
C LYS A 293 -15.86 3.83 13.51
N THR A 294 -16.82 4.73 13.71
CA THR A 294 -17.80 4.62 14.80
C THR A 294 -19.21 4.58 14.25
N PHE A 295 -20.06 3.79 14.87
CA PHE A 295 -21.42 3.51 14.42
C PHE A 295 -22.41 3.76 15.55
N SER A 296 -23.60 4.23 15.23
CA SER A 296 -24.69 4.38 16.18
C SER A 296 -25.21 3.01 16.68
N SER A 297 -25.92 3.02 17.80
CA SER A 297 -26.58 1.81 18.30
C SER A 297 -27.53 1.19 17.29
N GLU A 298 -28.25 2.02 16.52
CA GLU A 298 -29.20 1.58 15.49
C GLU A 298 -28.48 0.90 14.33
N GLU A 299 -27.37 1.49 13.85
CA GLU A 299 -26.54 0.89 12.81
C GLU A 299 -25.96 -0.47 13.24
N LEU A 300 -25.49 -0.56 14.49
CA LEU A 300 -24.97 -1.82 15.03
C LEU A 300 -26.06 -2.89 15.17
N LEU A 301 -27.27 -2.52 15.60
CA LEU A 301 -28.42 -3.44 15.69
C LEU A 301 -28.90 -3.91 14.30
N SER A 302 -28.74 -3.10 13.26
CA SER A 302 -29.11 -3.47 11.89
C SER A 302 -28.21 -4.56 11.29
N VAL A 303 -27.01 -4.78 11.85
CA VAL A 303 -26.09 -5.82 11.40
C VAL A 303 -26.67 -7.20 11.67
N GLN A 304 -26.91 -7.98 10.61
CA GLN A 304 -27.44 -9.32 10.69
C GLN A 304 -26.36 -10.34 11.07
N GLY A 305 -26.75 -11.37 11.79
CA GLY A 305 -25.87 -12.46 12.20
C GLY A 305 -26.05 -12.86 13.66
N GLU A 306 -25.34 -13.91 14.06
CA GLU A 306 -25.26 -14.34 15.45
C GLU A 306 -24.09 -13.67 16.15
N PHE A 307 -24.33 -13.02 17.28
CA PHE A 307 -23.35 -12.28 18.07
C PHE A 307 -23.35 -12.72 19.53
N THR A 308 -22.19 -12.64 20.17
CA THR A 308 -22.01 -12.96 21.58
C THR A 308 -22.71 -11.90 22.44
N SER A 309 -23.90 -12.20 22.97
CA SER A 309 -24.68 -11.25 23.74
C SER A 309 -24.06 -10.90 25.08
N SER A 310 -24.30 -9.66 25.53
CA SER A 310 -23.86 -9.14 26.84
C SER A 310 -24.96 -8.29 27.44
N SER A 311 -25.57 -8.78 28.50
CA SER A 311 -26.62 -8.06 29.22
C SER A 311 -26.15 -6.73 29.82
N PHE A 312 -24.87 -6.65 30.20
CA PHE A 312 -24.27 -5.40 30.70
C PHE A 312 -24.18 -4.34 29.60
N VAL A 313 -23.68 -4.70 28.43
CA VAL A 313 -23.51 -3.79 27.29
C VAL A 313 -24.88 -3.33 26.79
N SER A 314 -25.84 -4.25 26.70
CA SER A 314 -27.21 -3.94 26.27
C SER A 314 -27.88 -2.88 27.17
N LYS A 315 -27.70 -2.97 28.49
CA LYS A 315 -28.22 -1.99 29.46
C LYS A 315 -27.54 -0.61 29.38
N THR A 316 -26.24 -0.61 28.93
CA THR A 316 -25.42 0.61 28.96
C THR A 316 -25.53 1.44 27.69
N VAL A 317 -25.51 0.75 26.52
CA VAL A 317 -25.44 1.40 25.21
C VAL A 317 -26.52 0.93 24.23
N GLY A 318 -27.49 0.15 24.69
CA GLY A 318 -28.61 -0.31 23.88
C GLY A 318 -28.27 -1.41 22.85
N VAL A 319 -27.04 -1.91 22.82
CA VAL A 319 -26.58 -2.94 21.89
C VAL A 319 -26.02 -4.12 22.69
N ASP A 320 -26.38 -5.34 22.32
CA ASP A 320 -25.91 -6.57 22.99
C ASP A 320 -24.41 -6.86 22.79
N ASN A 321 -23.82 -6.39 21.69
CA ASN A 321 -22.41 -6.58 21.37
C ASN A 321 -21.88 -5.42 20.52
N VAL A 322 -20.90 -4.69 21.02
CA VAL A 322 -20.25 -3.58 20.31
C VAL A 322 -19.13 -4.11 19.39
N CYS A 323 -18.16 -4.86 19.93
CA CYS A 323 -16.96 -5.19 19.19
C CYS A 323 -17.22 -6.09 17.97
N GLU A 324 -18.06 -7.13 18.08
CA GLU A 324 -18.37 -8.00 16.93
C GLU A 324 -19.17 -7.26 15.86
N ARG A 325 -20.23 -6.56 16.28
CA ARG A 325 -21.09 -5.82 15.34
C ARG A 325 -20.35 -4.69 14.64
N SER A 326 -19.51 -3.95 15.35
CA SER A 326 -18.73 -2.87 14.74
C SER A 326 -17.65 -3.41 13.80
N ALA A 327 -17.02 -4.55 14.11
CA ALA A 327 -16.08 -5.20 13.20
C ALA A 327 -16.76 -5.60 11.89
N VAL A 328 -17.91 -6.29 11.98
CA VAL A 328 -18.70 -6.69 10.80
C VAL A 328 -19.15 -5.47 10.00
N LYS A 329 -19.68 -4.44 10.68
CA LYS A 329 -20.13 -3.19 10.03
C LYS A 329 -18.99 -2.46 9.32
N ALA A 330 -17.81 -2.44 9.91
CA ALA A 330 -16.63 -1.83 9.28
C ALA A 330 -16.16 -2.57 8.02
N ALA A 331 -16.44 -3.87 7.94
CA ALA A 331 -16.09 -4.74 6.81
C ALA A 331 -17.22 -4.92 5.78
N GLU A 332 -18.37 -4.22 5.90
CA GLU A 332 -19.56 -4.40 5.03
C GLU A 332 -19.32 -4.21 3.53
N ASN A 333 -18.24 -3.54 3.14
CA ASN A 333 -17.87 -3.40 1.72
C ASN A 333 -17.27 -4.69 1.12
N HIS A 334 -17.07 -5.73 1.94
CA HIS A 334 -16.57 -7.03 1.51
C HIS A 334 -17.72 -8.04 1.49
N THR A 335 -17.80 -8.85 0.45
CA THR A 335 -18.66 -10.02 0.41
C THR A 335 -17.97 -11.14 1.22
N GLY A 336 -18.73 -11.99 1.93
CA GLY A 336 -18.14 -13.15 2.62
C GLY A 336 -17.32 -12.80 3.88
N ILE A 337 -17.92 -12.04 4.81
CA ILE A 337 -17.30 -11.71 6.08
C ILE A 337 -17.31 -12.93 7.02
N HIS A 338 -16.14 -13.25 7.60
CA HIS A 338 -16.03 -14.30 8.61
C HIS A 338 -15.22 -13.87 9.82
N PHE A 339 -15.53 -14.45 10.99
CA PHE A 339 -14.80 -14.18 12.22
C PHE A 339 -13.50 -14.97 12.27
N ILE A 340 -12.40 -14.26 12.44
CA ILE A 340 -11.12 -14.82 12.88
C ILE A 340 -11.17 -15.01 14.40
N GLN A 341 -11.67 -13.99 15.12
CA GLN A 341 -11.87 -14.05 16.56
C GLN A 341 -13.21 -13.42 16.93
N ARG A 342 -14.04 -14.19 17.62
CA ARG A 342 -15.23 -13.71 18.31
C ARG A 342 -14.83 -12.86 19.52
N LYS A 343 -15.82 -12.18 20.12
CA LYS A 343 -15.62 -11.33 21.30
C LYS A 343 -14.72 -11.99 22.35
N ARG A 344 -13.62 -11.31 22.64
CA ARG A 344 -12.72 -11.62 23.76
C ARG A 344 -12.54 -10.39 24.63
N GLY A 345 -12.47 -10.59 25.95
CA GLY A 345 -12.27 -9.50 26.90
C GLY A 345 -11.00 -9.71 27.70
N ALA A 346 -10.19 -8.67 27.84
CA ALA A 346 -9.04 -8.61 28.71
C ALA A 346 -8.86 -7.19 29.24
N GLU A 347 -8.50 -7.01 30.48
CA GLU A 347 -8.18 -5.73 31.12
C GLU A 347 -9.26 -4.63 30.97
N GLY A 348 -10.52 -5.02 30.83
CA GLY A 348 -11.63 -4.07 30.63
C GLY A 348 -11.72 -3.55 29.18
N VAL A 349 -11.05 -4.16 28.24
CA VAL A 349 -11.12 -3.99 26.80
C VAL A 349 -11.71 -5.26 26.18
N THR A 350 -12.53 -5.12 25.15
CA THR A 350 -13.04 -6.24 24.34
C THR A 350 -12.61 -6.08 22.90
N THR A 351 -12.25 -7.18 22.25
CA THR A 351 -11.87 -7.23 20.85
C THR A 351 -12.70 -8.26 20.09
N ALA A 352 -12.92 -8.03 18.82
CA ALA A 352 -13.37 -8.99 17.83
C ALA A 352 -12.66 -8.72 16.52
N LEU A 353 -12.27 -9.75 15.80
CA LEU A 353 -11.55 -9.64 14.53
C LEU A 353 -12.30 -10.38 13.44
N VAL A 354 -12.60 -9.69 12.36
CA VAL A 354 -13.23 -10.25 11.16
C VAL A 354 -12.31 -10.10 9.96
N LEU A 355 -12.45 -11.00 9.01
CA LEU A 355 -11.82 -10.95 7.71
C LEU A 355 -12.92 -10.89 6.66
N GLY A 356 -12.79 -9.96 5.72
CA GLY A 356 -13.67 -9.85 4.56
C GLY A 356 -13.05 -10.51 3.33
N ASP A 357 -13.89 -10.91 2.39
CA ASP A 357 -13.45 -11.40 1.08
C ASP A 357 -12.85 -10.24 0.28
N TRP A 358 -11.56 -10.06 0.45
CA TRP A 358 -10.78 -9.14 -0.33
C TRP A 358 -10.39 -9.79 -1.66
N ARG A 359 -10.26 -9.00 -2.75
CA ARG A 359 -9.95 -9.54 -4.07
C ARG A 359 -8.69 -8.95 -4.64
N ILE A 360 -7.86 -9.80 -5.20
CA ILE A 360 -6.66 -9.43 -5.95
C ILE A 360 -7.05 -9.03 -7.38
N ARG A 361 -6.33 -8.05 -7.94
CA ARG A 361 -6.39 -7.69 -9.36
C ARG A 361 -5.02 -7.75 -9.97
N PHE A 362 -4.89 -8.49 -11.06
CA PHE A 362 -3.65 -8.58 -11.84
C PHE A 362 -3.56 -7.52 -12.93
N GLU A 363 -4.69 -6.90 -13.30
CA GLU A 363 -4.78 -5.86 -14.33
C GLU A 363 -4.53 -4.44 -13.81
#